data_744e09c87df17c0821ca238baf7232cf
#
_entry.id   744e09c87df17c0821ca238baf7232cf
#
_cell.length_a   1.000
_cell.length_b   1.000
_cell.length_c   1.000
_cell.angle_alpha   90.00
_cell.angle_beta   90.00
_cell.angle_gamma   90.00
#
_symmetry.space_group_name_H-M   'P 1'
#
loop_
_entity.id
_entity.type
_entity.pdbx_description
1 polymer ?
#
loop_
_entity_poly.entity_id
_entity_poly.type
_entity_poly.pdbx_seq_one_letter_code
_entity_poly.pdbx_strand_id
1 'polypeptide(L)'
;FVNPLQFEDSKDYNAYPRNLDSDLTTLEQQGCTMVFVGSLGQFFPEIVDLQKIKTLGAGRYGRGLEGTFRPGHLGGVRTIIDRLFRTVGPVNAYFGEKDFQQTLVVSDLAAQIGYPQVVVCPTVRDESGLALSSRNALLSSPQKKQAHSIYQALLAAHQIWTTGERQPETLASTMLEILNNTDLGVEYAEIRDPAAWTETTPKNPLQQAQALIAARIGGVRLIDTLRLDSRHTNEAIAVVQAGSGR
;
A
#
# COMPACT_ATOMS: atom_id res chain seq x y z
N PHE A 1 2.00 -13.68 8.63
CA PHE A 1 3.29 -14.07 8.02
C PHE A 1 3.94 -12.87 7.35
N VAL A 2 5.17 -12.53 7.72
CA VAL A 2 5.96 -11.48 7.08
C VAL A 2 6.80 -12.13 5.99
N ASN A 3 6.44 -11.87 4.73
CA ASN A 3 7.05 -12.51 3.56
C ASN A 3 8.48 -12.00 3.29
N PRO A 4 9.54 -12.79 3.46
CA PRO A 4 10.90 -12.33 3.21
C PRO A 4 11.19 -12.02 1.74
N LEU A 5 10.45 -12.61 0.80
CA LEU A 5 10.66 -12.42 -0.65
C LEU A 5 10.37 -10.99 -1.14
N GLN A 6 9.66 -10.19 -0.34
CA GLN A 6 9.30 -8.80 -0.68
C GLN A 6 10.19 -7.75 -0.03
N PHE A 7 11.21 -8.16 0.74
CA PHE A 7 12.15 -7.25 1.38
C PHE A 7 13.47 -7.23 0.62
N GLU A 8 13.98 -6.05 0.35
CA GLU A 8 15.28 -5.85 -0.28
C GLU A 8 16.39 -5.85 0.75
N ASP A 9 16.12 -5.29 1.94
CA ASP A 9 17.06 -5.17 3.05
C ASP A 9 16.68 -6.09 4.20
N SER A 10 17.62 -6.92 4.61
CA SER A 10 17.47 -7.79 5.78
C SER A 10 17.27 -7.00 7.08
N LYS A 11 17.74 -5.75 7.16
CA LYS A 11 17.52 -4.89 8.33
C LYS A 11 16.04 -4.48 8.43
N ASP A 12 15.40 -4.07 7.31
CA ASP A 12 13.96 -3.76 7.27
C ASP A 12 13.14 -5.01 7.61
N TYR A 13 13.50 -6.17 7.04
CA TYR A 13 12.84 -7.44 7.36
C TYR A 13 12.93 -7.80 8.84
N ASN A 14 14.11 -7.67 9.44
CA ASN A 14 14.34 -8.03 10.85
C ASN A 14 13.69 -7.02 11.82
N ALA A 15 13.65 -5.75 11.45
CA ALA A 15 13.02 -4.69 12.23
C ALA A 15 11.48 -4.62 12.05
N TYR A 16 10.92 -5.35 11.09
CA TYR A 16 9.49 -5.29 10.82
C TYR A 16 8.69 -5.80 12.02
N PRO A 17 7.74 -5.01 12.55
CA PRO A 17 6.96 -5.38 13.73
C PRO A 17 6.18 -6.69 13.54
N ARG A 18 6.28 -7.59 14.51
CA ARG A 18 5.56 -8.87 14.57
C ARG A 18 4.98 -9.05 15.95
N ASN A 19 3.67 -9.15 16.06
CA ASN A 19 2.99 -9.39 17.31
C ASN A 19 1.80 -10.33 17.08
N LEU A 20 2.10 -11.64 16.99
CA LEU A 20 1.10 -12.64 16.65
C LEU A 20 -0.07 -12.65 17.64
N ASP A 21 0.19 -12.53 18.93
CA ASP A 21 -0.85 -12.59 19.96
C ASP A 21 -1.83 -11.40 19.84
N SER A 22 -1.29 -10.19 19.59
CA SER A 22 -2.12 -9.00 19.34
C SER A 22 -2.90 -9.12 18.04
N ASP A 23 -2.27 -9.66 16.99
CA ASP A 23 -2.92 -9.86 15.69
C ASP A 23 -4.07 -10.86 15.81
N LEU A 24 -3.86 -11.99 16.51
CA LEU A 24 -4.88 -13.00 16.76
C LEU A 24 -6.05 -12.44 17.57
N THR A 25 -5.76 -11.69 18.65
CA THR A 25 -6.78 -11.03 19.47
C THR A 25 -7.64 -10.08 18.65
N THR A 26 -7.00 -9.27 17.78
CA THR A 26 -7.71 -8.33 16.91
C THR A 26 -8.61 -9.07 15.92
N LEU A 27 -8.11 -10.13 15.30
CA LEU A 27 -8.86 -10.93 14.33
C LEU A 27 -10.07 -11.62 14.99
N GLU A 28 -9.90 -12.17 16.20
CA GLU A 28 -10.98 -12.78 16.98
C GLU A 28 -12.08 -11.75 17.29
N GLN A 29 -11.71 -10.56 17.77
CA GLN A 29 -12.65 -9.45 18.04
C GLN A 29 -13.42 -9.00 16.81
N GLN A 30 -12.84 -9.13 15.62
CA GLN A 30 -13.48 -8.83 14.35
C GLN A 30 -14.29 -10.03 13.77
N GLY A 31 -14.41 -11.12 14.51
CA GLY A 31 -15.20 -12.30 14.11
C GLY A 31 -14.51 -13.18 13.06
N CYS A 32 -13.20 -13.11 12.94
CA CYS A 32 -12.45 -14.02 12.07
C CYS A 32 -12.53 -15.45 12.60
N THR A 33 -13.00 -16.39 11.79
CA THR A 33 -13.25 -17.78 12.20
C THR A 33 -12.03 -18.69 12.02
N MET A 34 -11.05 -18.29 11.20
CA MET A 34 -9.86 -19.08 10.92
C MET A 34 -8.65 -18.18 10.63
N VAL A 35 -7.52 -18.47 11.24
CA VAL A 35 -6.26 -17.79 10.99
C VAL A 35 -5.21 -18.81 10.56
N PHE A 36 -4.64 -18.60 9.37
CA PHE A 36 -3.51 -19.39 8.92
C PHE A 36 -2.20 -18.67 9.26
N VAL A 37 -1.41 -19.28 10.12
CA VAL A 37 -0.09 -18.80 10.52
C VAL A 37 0.95 -19.64 9.79
N GLY A 38 1.52 -19.10 8.72
CA GLY A 38 2.43 -19.83 7.85
C GLY A 38 3.88 -19.37 7.95
N SER A 39 4.76 -20.18 7.39
CA SER A 39 6.17 -19.87 7.13
C SER A 39 6.48 -20.06 5.65
N LEU A 40 7.60 -19.52 5.18
CA LEU A 40 8.00 -19.66 3.78
C LEU A 40 8.12 -21.13 3.36
N GLY A 41 8.65 -21.99 4.23
CA GLY A 41 8.77 -23.43 3.97
C GLY A 41 7.41 -24.14 3.91
N GLN A 42 6.40 -23.67 4.62
CA GLN A 42 5.04 -24.22 4.51
C GLN A 42 4.34 -23.78 3.22
N PHE A 43 4.66 -22.57 2.72
CA PHE A 43 4.15 -22.12 1.41
C PHE A 43 4.84 -22.84 0.24
N PHE A 44 6.10 -23.24 0.39
CA PHE A 44 6.89 -23.91 -0.65
C PHE A 44 7.50 -25.23 -0.14
N PRO A 45 6.67 -26.22 0.25
CA PRO A 45 7.15 -27.46 0.85
C PRO A 45 7.99 -28.31 -0.11
N GLU A 46 7.87 -28.09 -1.41
CA GLU A 46 8.65 -28.75 -2.45
C GLU A 46 10.08 -28.18 -2.60
N ILE A 47 10.39 -27.04 -1.94
CA ILE A 47 11.67 -26.38 -2.07
C ILE A 47 12.46 -26.52 -0.77
N VAL A 48 13.48 -27.39 -0.77
CA VAL A 48 14.31 -27.64 0.41
C VAL A 48 15.19 -26.43 0.77
N ASP A 49 15.78 -25.79 -0.23
CA ASP A 49 16.61 -24.59 -0.06
C ASP A 49 15.77 -23.34 -0.42
N LEU A 50 15.23 -22.68 0.60
CA LEU A 50 14.34 -21.53 0.43
C LEU A 50 15.00 -20.34 -0.29
N GLN A 51 16.33 -20.27 -0.36
CA GLN A 51 17.06 -19.25 -1.13
C GLN A 51 16.94 -19.49 -2.65
N LYS A 52 16.54 -20.67 -3.06
CA LYS A 52 16.31 -21.03 -4.47
C LYS A 52 14.88 -20.76 -4.94
N ILE A 53 14.02 -20.18 -4.11
CA ILE A 53 12.68 -19.75 -4.54
C ILE A 53 12.85 -18.68 -5.63
N LYS A 54 12.42 -19.03 -6.83
CA LYS A 54 12.38 -18.09 -7.96
C LYS A 54 11.16 -17.21 -7.82
N THR A 55 11.38 -15.91 -7.67
CA THR A 55 10.28 -14.94 -7.66
C THR A 55 9.69 -14.76 -9.05
N LEU A 56 8.38 -14.62 -9.11
CA LEU A 56 7.67 -14.24 -10.32
C LEU A 56 8.03 -12.80 -10.69
N GLY A 57 8.02 -12.49 -11.99
CA GLY A 57 8.04 -11.10 -12.43
C GLY A 57 6.79 -10.35 -11.95
N ALA A 58 6.94 -9.07 -11.62
CA ALA A 58 5.82 -8.26 -11.10
C ALA A 58 4.70 -7.98 -12.12
N GLY A 59 4.86 -8.38 -13.39
CA GLY A 59 3.90 -8.14 -14.46
C GLY A 59 3.91 -6.70 -14.96
N ARG A 60 2.86 -6.31 -15.69
CA ARG A 60 2.76 -5.00 -16.36
C ARG A 60 2.72 -3.81 -15.40
N TYR A 61 2.28 -4.03 -14.16
CA TYR A 61 2.19 -3.00 -13.13
C TYR A 61 3.43 -2.91 -12.23
N GLY A 62 4.47 -3.72 -12.52
CA GLY A 62 5.67 -3.80 -11.71
C GLY A 62 6.73 -2.75 -11.97
N ARG A 63 6.49 -1.80 -12.89
CA ARG A 63 7.44 -0.75 -13.25
C ARG A 63 6.99 0.61 -12.74
N GLY A 64 7.96 1.51 -12.55
CA GLY A 64 7.73 2.82 -11.94
C GLY A 64 7.44 2.72 -10.43
N LEU A 65 7.47 3.85 -9.74
CA LEU A 65 7.13 3.98 -8.31
C LEU A 65 7.70 2.85 -7.43
N GLU A 66 6.85 2.04 -6.78
CA GLU A 66 7.33 0.93 -5.92
C GLU A 66 8.27 -0.03 -6.65
N GLY A 67 8.07 -0.26 -7.95
CA GLY A 67 8.95 -1.12 -8.74
C GLY A 67 10.33 -0.52 -8.99
N THR A 68 10.44 0.81 -9.00
CA THR A 68 11.71 1.54 -9.15
C THR A 68 12.41 1.69 -7.80
N PHE A 69 11.68 2.12 -6.78
CA PHE A 69 12.23 2.42 -5.45
C PHE A 69 12.43 1.18 -4.58
N ARG A 70 11.84 0.04 -4.95
CA ARG A 70 11.94 -1.25 -4.26
C ARG A 70 12.09 -2.39 -5.27
N PRO A 71 13.26 -2.54 -5.92
CA PRO A 71 13.51 -3.61 -6.89
C PRO A 71 13.23 -4.99 -6.30
N GLY A 72 12.44 -5.82 -7.00
CA GLY A 72 12.06 -7.17 -6.53
C GLY A 72 10.86 -7.25 -5.60
N HIS A 73 10.48 -6.17 -4.90
CA HIS A 73 9.37 -6.16 -3.94
C HIS A 73 8.07 -6.71 -4.51
N LEU A 74 7.58 -6.13 -5.61
CA LEU A 74 6.31 -6.53 -6.23
C LEU A 74 6.37 -7.95 -6.82
N GLY A 75 7.54 -8.40 -7.26
CA GLY A 75 7.77 -9.78 -7.66
C GLY A 75 7.67 -10.74 -6.48
N GLY A 76 8.27 -10.39 -5.34
CA GLY A 76 8.16 -11.13 -4.09
C GLY A 76 6.73 -11.23 -3.56
N VAL A 77 5.98 -10.12 -3.61
CA VAL A 77 4.54 -10.10 -3.30
C VAL A 77 3.77 -11.02 -4.22
N ARG A 78 3.94 -10.87 -5.54
CA ARG A 78 3.23 -11.70 -6.52
C ARG A 78 3.48 -13.18 -6.33
N THR A 79 4.69 -13.57 -5.96
CA THR A 79 5.08 -14.96 -5.74
C THR A 79 4.32 -15.60 -4.59
N ILE A 80 4.24 -14.95 -3.44
CA ILE A 80 3.52 -15.50 -2.29
C ILE A 80 2.00 -15.45 -2.49
N ILE A 81 1.49 -14.42 -3.15
CA ILE A 81 0.06 -14.30 -3.45
C ILE A 81 -0.39 -15.33 -4.48
N ASP A 82 0.42 -15.63 -5.51
CA ASP A 82 0.13 -16.74 -6.44
C ASP A 82 -0.03 -18.07 -5.69
N ARG A 83 0.89 -18.36 -4.77
CA ARG A 83 0.82 -19.56 -3.94
C ARG A 83 -0.46 -19.57 -3.07
N LEU A 84 -0.79 -18.45 -2.43
CA LEU A 84 -1.99 -18.33 -1.61
C LEU A 84 -3.27 -18.53 -2.44
N PHE A 85 -3.38 -17.85 -3.58
CA PHE A 85 -4.56 -17.97 -4.46
C PHE A 85 -4.77 -19.40 -4.93
N ARG A 86 -3.72 -20.07 -5.36
CA ARG A 86 -3.80 -21.49 -5.79
C ARG A 86 -4.11 -22.46 -4.64
N THR A 87 -3.69 -22.13 -3.42
CA THR A 87 -3.94 -22.97 -2.24
C THR A 87 -5.37 -22.80 -1.74
N VAL A 88 -5.88 -21.57 -1.69
CA VAL A 88 -7.20 -21.28 -1.14
C VAL A 88 -8.31 -21.48 -2.19
N GLY A 89 -8.04 -21.19 -3.45
CA GLY A 89 -9.01 -21.31 -4.54
C GLY A 89 -9.95 -20.10 -4.67
N PRO A 90 -11.14 -20.30 -5.27
CA PRO A 90 -12.12 -19.21 -5.53
C PRO A 90 -12.73 -18.65 -4.24
N VAL A 91 -12.38 -17.42 -3.90
CA VAL A 91 -12.87 -16.65 -2.72
C VAL A 91 -12.93 -15.17 -3.05
N ASN A 92 -13.38 -14.33 -2.11
CA ASN A 92 -13.10 -12.90 -2.12
C ASN A 92 -11.80 -12.65 -1.35
N ALA A 93 -10.82 -12.02 -1.99
CA ALA A 93 -9.54 -11.67 -1.40
C ALA A 93 -9.46 -10.15 -1.21
N TYR A 94 -9.27 -9.71 0.04
CA TYR A 94 -9.32 -8.29 0.43
C TYR A 94 -7.92 -7.71 0.55
N PHE A 95 -7.69 -6.55 -0.10
CA PHE A 95 -6.42 -5.82 -0.09
C PHE A 95 -6.64 -4.35 0.22
N GLY A 96 -5.76 -3.75 1.01
CA GLY A 96 -5.82 -2.33 1.34
C GLY A 96 -5.36 -1.45 0.19
N GLU A 97 -6.14 -0.41 -0.15
CA GLU A 97 -5.83 0.56 -1.20
C GLU A 97 -4.53 1.34 -0.93
N LYS A 98 -4.12 1.46 0.33
CA LYS A 98 -2.85 2.11 0.72
C LYS A 98 -1.67 1.61 -0.11
N ASP A 99 -1.60 0.32 -0.38
CA ASP A 99 -0.59 -0.32 -1.21
C ASP A 99 -1.08 -0.42 -2.67
N PHE A 100 -1.48 0.72 -3.26
CA PHE A 100 -2.23 0.80 -4.51
C PHE A 100 -1.57 0.05 -5.67
N GLN A 101 -0.27 0.24 -5.92
CA GLN A 101 0.41 -0.48 -7.00
C GLN A 101 0.43 -1.99 -6.75
N GLN A 102 0.51 -2.43 -5.50
CA GLN A 102 0.35 -3.83 -5.13
C GLN A 102 -1.05 -4.35 -5.50
N THR A 103 -2.12 -3.58 -5.26
CA THR A 103 -3.47 -4.01 -5.64
C THR A 103 -3.62 -4.24 -7.13
N LEU A 104 -2.96 -3.43 -7.97
CA LEU A 104 -2.93 -3.62 -9.42
C LEU A 104 -2.21 -4.92 -9.82
N VAL A 105 -1.04 -5.19 -9.22
CA VAL A 105 -0.27 -6.42 -9.46
C VAL A 105 -1.07 -7.66 -9.05
N VAL A 106 -1.74 -7.61 -7.91
CA VAL A 106 -2.53 -8.72 -7.38
C VAL A 106 -3.81 -8.94 -8.20
N SER A 107 -4.48 -7.87 -8.63
CA SER A 107 -5.66 -7.97 -9.49
C SER A 107 -5.32 -8.53 -10.87
N ASP A 108 -4.18 -8.14 -11.44
CA ASP A 108 -3.67 -8.71 -12.70
C ASP A 108 -3.36 -10.20 -12.56
N LEU A 109 -2.76 -10.60 -11.44
CA LEU A 109 -2.51 -12.02 -11.14
C LEU A 109 -3.81 -12.82 -11.03
N ALA A 110 -4.79 -12.31 -10.27
CA ALA A 110 -6.09 -12.94 -10.11
C ALA A 110 -6.82 -13.12 -11.44
N ALA A 111 -6.77 -12.10 -12.31
CA ALA A 111 -7.34 -12.16 -13.66
C ALA A 111 -6.65 -13.23 -14.53
N GLN A 112 -5.33 -13.40 -14.41
CA GLN A 112 -4.59 -14.44 -15.15
C GLN A 112 -4.91 -15.87 -14.67
N ILE A 113 -5.16 -16.04 -13.37
CA ILE A 113 -5.52 -17.34 -12.77
C ILE A 113 -7.02 -17.64 -12.98
N GLY A 114 -7.87 -16.61 -13.07
CA GLY A 114 -9.32 -16.70 -13.13
C GLY A 114 -10.00 -16.62 -11.76
N TYR A 115 -9.25 -16.50 -10.69
CA TYR A 115 -9.69 -16.31 -9.30
C TYR A 115 -8.53 -15.80 -8.44
N PRO A 116 -8.75 -15.31 -7.19
CA PRO A 116 -10.03 -14.97 -6.55
C PRO A 116 -10.62 -13.66 -7.10
N GLN A 117 -11.78 -13.27 -6.60
CA GLN A 117 -12.26 -11.90 -6.76
C GLN A 117 -11.47 -11.00 -5.80
N VAL A 118 -10.69 -10.08 -6.34
CA VAL A 118 -9.95 -9.09 -5.54
C VAL A 118 -10.88 -7.94 -5.16
N VAL A 119 -10.97 -7.66 -3.87
CA VAL A 119 -11.72 -6.54 -3.30
C VAL A 119 -10.72 -5.56 -2.69
N VAL A 120 -10.68 -4.34 -3.23
CA VAL A 120 -9.81 -3.28 -2.71
C VAL A 120 -10.56 -2.51 -1.64
N CYS A 121 -10.00 -2.48 -0.42
CA CYS A 121 -10.58 -1.78 0.73
C CYS A 121 -9.96 -0.39 0.88
N PRO A 122 -10.74 0.63 1.24
CA PRO A 122 -10.25 1.98 1.48
C PRO A 122 -9.16 2.02 2.54
N THR A 123 -8.25 3.00 2.41
CA THR A 123 -7.20 3.23 3.40
C THR A 123 -7.78 3.68 4.73
N VAL A 124 -7.52 2.91 5.80
CA VAL A 124 -7.89 3.29 7.17
C VAL A 124 -6.84 4.24 7.74
N ARG A 125 -7.29 5.29 8.43
CA ARG A 125 -6.44 6.34 8.99
C ARG A 125 -6.67 6.50 10.49
N ASP A 126 -5.67 7.01 11.20
CA ASP A 126 -5.85 7.48 12.57
C ASP A 126 -6.53 8.87 12.61
N GLU A 127 -6.79 9.37 13.81
CA GLU A 127 -7.45 10.69 14.02
C GLU A 127 -6.67 11.86 13.40
N SER A 128 -5.36 11.71 13.19
CA SER A 128 -4.52 12.72 12.54
C SER A 128 -4.60 12.65 11.01
N GLY A 129 -5.20 11.61 10.45
CA GLY A 129 -5.24 11.33 9.03
C GLY A 129 -4.09 10.46 8.53
N LEU A 130 -3.12 10.08 9.39
CA LEU A 130 -2.03 9.20 9.00
C LEU A 130 -2.56 7.80 8.68
N ALA A 131 -2.24 7.28 7.51
CA ALA A 131 -2.61 5.93 7.10
C ALA A 131 -2.06 4.89 8.09
N LEU A 132 -2.90 3.95 8.52
CA LEU A 132 -2.48 2.90 9.45
C LEU A 132 -1.42 2.00 8.81
N SER A 133 -0.34 1.79 9.57
CA SER A 133 0.77 0.93 9.17
C SER A 133 1.48 0.39 10.41
N SER A 134 1.92 -0.87 10.38
CA SER A 134 2.78 -1.43 11.42
C SER A 134 4.06 -0.61 11.62
N ARG A 135 4.55 0.04 10.56
CA ARG A 135 5.73 0.91 10.63
C ARG A 135 5.51 2.19 11.44
N ASN A 136 4.26 2.61 11.68
CA ASN A 136 3.98 3.78 12.53
C ASN A 136 4.45 3.59 13.98
N ALA A 137 4.57 2.35 14.45
CA ALA A 137 5.12 2.02 15.76
C ALA A 137 6.63 2.36 15.89
N LEU A 138 7.34 2.47 14.78
CA LEU A 138 8.76 2.82 14.74
C LEU A 138 9.01 4.35 14.76
N LEU A 139 7.96 5.15 14.64
CA LEU A 139 8.06 6.61 14.61
C LEU A 139 7.98 7.20 16.01
N SER A 140 8.86 8.14 16.32
CA SER A 140 8.72 9.02 17.49
C SER A 140 7.54 9.97 17.31
N SER A 141 7.06 10.57 18.42
CA SER A 141 5.95 11.53 18.35
C SER A 141 6.21 12.73 17.42
N PRO A 142 7.41 13.36 17.39
CA PRO A 142 7.72 14.38 16.40
C PRO A 142 7.65 13.87 14.95
N GLN A 143 8.16 12.64 14.70
CA GLN A 143 8.13 12.04 13.36
C GLN A 143 6.70 11.73 12.90
N LYS A 144 5.82 11.24 13.79
CA LYS A 144 4.40 11.04 13.49
C LYS A 144 3.73 12.35 13.07
N LYS A 145 4.02 13.44 13.79
CA LYS A 145 3.50 14.76 13.45
C LYS A 145 3.93 15.22 12.06
N GLN A 146 5.18 14.98 11.69
CA GLN A 146 5.66 15.28 10.34
C GLN A 146 5.07 14.35 9.26
N ALA A 147 4.94 13.06 9.57
CA ALA A 147 4.33 12.08 8.66
C ALA A 147 2.87 12.41 8.28
N HIS A 148 2.14 13.13 9.14
CA HIS A 148 0.81 13.66 8.85
C HIS A 148 0.78 14.54 7.57
N SER A 149 1.87 15.23 7.24
CA SER A 149 1.96 16.06 6.04
C SER A 149 1.77 15.25 4.74
N ILE A 150 1.99 13.93 4.77
CA ILE A 150 1.71 13.06 3.62
C ILE A 150 0.21 13.12 3.27
N TYR A 151 -0.67 12.96 4.27
CA TYR A 151 -2.10 13.03 4.02
C TYR A 151 -2.56 14.45 3.67
N GLN A 152 -1.99 15.48 4.30
CA GLN A 152 -2.27 16.87 3.95
C GLN A 152 -1.92 17.18 2.49
N ALA A 153 -0.79 16.67 2.00
CA ALA A 153 -0.39 16.81 0.60
C ALA A 153 -1.40 16.13 -0.35
N LEU A 154 -1.86 14.92 -0.02
CA LEU A 154 -2.89 14.22 -0.79
C LEU A 154 -4.21 15.00 -0.81
N LEU A 155 -4.63 15.56 0.34
CA LEU A 155 -5.83 16.38 0.45
C LEU A 155 -5.73 17.67 -0.37
N ALA A 156 -4.57 18.32 -0.40
CA ALA A 156 -4.36 19.52 -1.21
C ALA A 156 -4.52 19.22 -2.72
N ALA A 157 -3.93 18.12 -3.20
CA ALA A 157 -4.14 17.67 -4.58
C ALA A 157 -5.63 17.37 -4.86
N HIS A 158 -6.32 16.72 -3.93
CA HIS A 158 -7.75 16.46 -4.06
C HIS A 158 -8.56 17.77 -4.09
N GLN A 159 -8.22 18.76 -3.29
CA GLN A 159 -8.92 20.04 -3.27
C GLN A 159 -8.84 20.76 -4.61
N ILE A 160 -7.64 20.87 -5.21
CA ILE A 160 -7.53 21.51 -6.53
C ILE A 160 -8.15 20.67 -7.65
N TRP A 161 -8.17 19.34 -7.51
CA TRP A 161 -8.93 18.47 -8.40
C TRP A 161 -10.44 18.80 -8.37
N THR A 162 -11.01 19.03 -7.19
CA THR A 162 -12.44 19.38 -7.05
C THR A 162 -12.79 20.75 -7.63
N THR A 163 -11.79 21.65 -7.76
CA THR A 163 -11.94 22.96 -8.42
C THR A 163 -11.69 22.92 -9.93
N GLY A 164 -11.39 21.74 -10.49
CA GLY A 164 -11.28 21.55 -11.93
C GLY A 164 -9.87 21.32 -12.46
N GLU A 165 -8.82 21.29 -11.62
CA GLU A 165 -7.46 20.95 -12.07
C GLU A 165 -7.40 19.47 -12.53
N ARG A 166 -6.75 19.23 -13.68
CA ARG A 166 -6.63 17.89 -14.28
C ARG A 166 -5.21 17.55 -14.73
N GLN A 167 -4.30 18.53 -14.66
CA GLN A 167 -2.92 18.33 -15.06
C GLN A 167 -2.14 17.57 -13.99
N PRO A 168 -1.57 16.39 -14.31
CA PRO A 168 -0.82 15.59 -13.33
C PRO A 168 0.36 16.33 -12.71
N GLU A 169 1.07 17.16 -13.50
CA GLU A 169 2.21 17.93 -13.04
C GLU A 169 1.81 18.98 -12.00
N THR A 170 0.72 19.71 -12.22
CA THR A 170 0.20 20.71 -11.24
C THR A 170 -0.22 20.04 -9.94
N LEU A 171 -0.95 18.92 -10.04
CA LEU A 171 -1.38 18.13 -8.88
C LEU A 171 -0.18 17.61 -8.08
N ALA A 172 0.83 17.07 -8.75
CA ALA A 172 2.05 16.58 -8.11
C ALA A 172 2.86 17.72 -7.45
N SER A 173 2.99 18.87 -8.13
CA SER A 173 3.68 20.04 -7.59
C SER A 173 3.01 20.56 -6.31
N THR A 174 1.68 20.58 -6.26
CA THR A 174 0.93 20.96 -5.04
C THR A 174 1.24 20.04 -3.86
N MET A 175 1.39 18.73 -4.10
CA MET A 175 1.81 17.80 -3.05
C MET A 175 3.25 18.08 -2.60
N LEU A 176 4.17 18.29 -3.54
CA LEU A 176 5.57 18.54 -3.26
C LEU A 176 5.79 19.84 -2.50
N GLU A 177 5.02 20.91 -2.74
CA GLU A 177 5.09 22.16 -1.99
C GLU A 177 4.86 21.94 -0.49
N ILE A 178 3.91 21.09 -0.11
CA ILE A 178 3.66 20.76 1.30
C ILE A 178 4.78 19.89 1.87
N LEU A 179 5.18 18.85 1.15
CA LEU A 179 6.16 17.88 1.62
C LEU A 179 7.56 18.48 1.78
N ASN A 180 7.96 19.41 0.90
CA ASN A 180 9.26 20.10 0.95
C ASN A 180 9.41 21.04 2.15
N ASN A 181 8.32 21.38 2.83
CA ASN A 181 8.34 22.15 4.08
C ASN A 181 8.47 21.27 5.34
N THR A 182 8.86 20.00 5.17
CA THR A 182 9.04 19.01 6.24
C THR A 182 10.41 18.35 6.16
N ASP A 183 10.76 17.57 7.18
CA ASP A 183 11.99 16.73 7.16
C ASP A 183 11.78 15.38 6.44
N LEU A 184 10.69 15.22 5.69
CA LEU A 184 10.42 14.03 4.91
C LEU A 184 11.35 13.95 3.70
N GLY A 185 12.11 12.87 3.59
CA GLY A 185 12.83 12.52 2.37
C GLY A 185 11.87 11.93 1.33
N VAL A 186 11.33 12.76 0.45
CA VAL A 186 10.35 12.34 -0.56
C VAL A 186 11.02 11.49 -1.62
N GLU A 187 10.55 10.26 -1.82
CA GLU A 187 10.99 9.39 -2.92
C GLU A 187 10.18 9.66 -4.18
N TYR A 188 8.85 9.79 -4.02
CA TYR A 188 7.96 10.26 -5.07
C TYR A 188 6.70 10.91 -4.48
N ALA A 189 6.13 11.85 -5.22
CA ALA A 189 4.79 12.39 -5.05
C ALA A 189 4.21 12.57 -6.47
N GLU A 190 3.41 11.61 -6.91
CA GLU A 190 3.06 11.48 -8.32
C GLU A 190 1.57 11.19 -8.53
N ILE A 191 1.09 11.47 -9.74
CA ILE A 191 -0.28 11.21 -10.18
C ILE A 191 -0.26 10.15 -11.27
N ARG A 192 -1.19 9.19 -11.18
CA ARG A 192 -1.42 8.18 -12.22
C ARG A 192 -2.88 8.11 -12.61
N ASP A 193 -3.12 7.70 -13.85
CA ASP A 193 -4.45 7.21 -14.24
C ASP A 193 -4.61 5.76 -13.75
N PRO A 194 -5.55 5.48 -12.84
CA PRO A 194 -5.72 4.13 -12.30
C PRO A 194 -6.24 3.11 -13.31
N ALA A 195 -6.92 3.55 -14.38
CA ALA A 195 -7.41 2.67 -15.44
C ALA A 195 -6.39 2.46 -16.56
N ALA A 196 -5.54 3.49 -16.82
CA ALA A 196 -4.52 3.47 -17.85
C ALA A 196 -3.12 3.65 -17.24
N TRP A 197 -2.74 2.74 -16.34
CA TRP A 197 -1.47 2.79 -15.62
C TRP A 197 -0.27 2.87 -16.57
N THR A 198 0.58 3.84 -16.34
CA THR A 198 1.85 4.05 -17.06
C THR A 198 3.03 4.02 -16.09
N GLU A 199 4.21 3.67 -16.61
CA GLU A 199 5.46 3.67 -15.82
C GLU A 199 5.84 5.09 -15.37
N THR A 200 5.58 6.07 -16.21
CA THR A 200 5.88 7.50 -15.97
C THR A 200 4.59 8.29 -15.77
N THR A 201 4.73 9.49 -15.19
CA THR A 201 3.62 10.43 -15.01
C THR A 201 2.95 10.77 -16.35
N PRO A 202 1.62 10.67 -16.46
CA PRO A 202 0.89 11.11 -17.65
C PRO A 202 1.11 12.61 -17.90
N LYS A 203 1.21 12.99 -19.19
CA LYS A 203 1.43 14.39 -19.58
C LYS A 203 0.13 15.15 -19.88
N ASN A 204 -0.93 14.43 -20.21
CA ASN A 204 -2.21 15.02 -20.58
C ASN A 204 -3.15 15.12 -19.36
N PRO A 205 -4.12 16.04 -19.39
CA PRO A 205 -5.16 16.12 -18.38
C PRO A 205 -5.88 14.79 -18.20
N LEU A 206 -6.16 14.42 -16.94
CA LEU A 206 -6.78 13.15 -16.59
C LEU A 206 -8.29 13.30 -16.33
N GLN A 207 -9.05 12.25 -16.62
CA GLN A 207 -10.47 12.15 -16.25
C GLN A 207 -10.65 11.48 -14.88
N GLN A 208 -9.68 10.66 -14.47
CA GLN A 208 -9.61 10.00 -13.19
C GLN A 208 -8.14 9.99 -12.73
N ALA A 209 -7.91 10.10 -11.43
CA ALA A 209 -6.56 10.22 -10.92
C ALA A 209 -6.38 9.56 -9.55
N GLN A 210 -5.24 8.90 -9.41
CA GLN A 210 -4.71 8.38 -8.16
C GLN A 210 -3.46 9.18 -7.79
N ALA A 211 -3.50 9.86 -6.66
CA ALA A 211 -2.32 10.48 -6.06
C ALA A 211 -1.57 9.47 -5.22
N LEU A 212 -0.24 9.41 -5.34
CA LEU A 212 0.61 8.44 -4.66
C LEU A 212 1.85 9.14 -4.11
N ILE A 213 2.17 8.86 -2.85
CA ILE A 213 3.33 9.41 -2.16
C ILE A 213 4.12 8.27 -1.51
N ALA A 214 5.45 8.34 -1.63
CA ALA A 214 6.38 7.63 -0.76
C ALA A 214 7.41 8.59 -0.21
N ALA A 215 7.65 8.50 1.09
CA ALA A 215 8.61 9.35 1.78
C ALA A 215 9.27 8.60 2.95
N ARG A 216 10.44 9.07 3.38
CA ARG A 216 11.17 8.53 4.54
C ARG A 216 11.29 9.58 5.63
N ILE A 217 11.17 9.12 6.87
CA ILE A 217 11.47 9.91 8.07
C ILE A 217 12.11 9.02 9.13
N GLY A 218 13.24 9.44 9.70
CA GLY A 218 13.94 8.67 10.73
C GLY A 218 14.30 7.24 10.29
N GLY A 219 14.58 7.02 9.01
CA GLY A 219 14.86 5.70 8.45
C GLY A 219 13.60 4.86 8.11
N VAL A 220 12.43 5.28 8.56
CA VAL A 220 11.15 4.60 8.28
C VAL A 220 10.57 5.07 6.96
N ARG A 221 10.27 4.14 6.06
CA ARG A 221 9.59 4.41 4.80
C ARG A 221 8.08 4.33 4.97
N LEU A 222 7.39 5.37 4.53
CA LEU A 222 5.94 5.50 4.55
C LEU A 222 5.42 5.66 3.13
N ILE A 223 4.25 5.08 2.87
CA ILE A 223 3.51 5.29 1.63
C ILE A 223 2.07 5.65 1.95
N ASP A 224 1.46 6.41 1.07
CA ASP A 224 0.04 6.71 1.13
C ASP A 224 -0.50 7.02 -0.26
N THR A 225 -1.81 6.92 -0.41
CA THR A 225 -2.49 7.16 -1.68
C THR A 225 -3.88 7.73 -1.46
N LEU A 226 -4.39 8.46 -2.47
CA LEU A 226 -5.74 8.99 -2.46
C LEU A 226 -6.30 9.03 -3.88
N ARG A 227 -7.52 8.52 -4.04
CA ARG A 227 -8.30 8.64 -5.27
C ARG A 227 -8.88 10.05 -5.37
N LEU A 228 -8.46 10.85 -6.38
CA LEU A 228 -8.84 12.26 -6.48
C LEU A 228 -10.27 12.46 -7.04
N ASP A 229 -10.75 11.55 -7.86
CA ASP A 229 -12.09 11.60 -8.48
C ASP A 229 -13.18 10.91 -7.64
N SER A 230 -12.86 10.38 -6.46
CA SER A 230 -13.85 9.81 -5.54
C SER A 230 -14.50 10.90 -4.67
N ARG A 231 -15.79 10.72 -4.36
CA ARG A 231 -16.53 11.62 -3.45
C ARG A 231 -16.33 11.29 -1.97
N HIS A 232 -15.56 10.24 -1.63
CA HIS A 232 -15.54 9.61 -0.30
C HIS A 232 -14.34 9.95 0.58
N THR A 233 -13.73 11.13 0.45
CA THR A 233 -12.58 11.52 1.31
C THR A 233 -12.93 11.67 2.80
N ASN A 234 -14.21 11.85 3.16
CA ASN A 234 -14.63 12.08 4.55
C ASN A 234 -15.21 10.84 5.26
N GLU A 235 -15.57 9.78 4.55
CA GLU A 235 -16.21 8.60 5.17
C GLU A 235 -15.22 7.67 5.88
N ALA A 236 -13.96 7.62 5.45
CA ALA A 236 -12.93 6.79 6.09
C ALA A 236 -12.57 7.25 7.52
N ILE A 237 -12.75 8.54 7.83
CA ILE A 237 -12.53 9.10 9.18
C ILE A 237 -13.68 8.72 10.14
N ALA A 238 -14.89 8.54 9.63
CA ALA A 238 -16.08 8.26 10.44
C ALA A 238 -16.11 6.82 11.00
N VAL A 239 -15.44 5.85 10.39
CA VAL A 239 -15.50 4.44 10.79
C VAL A 239 -14.72 4.17 12.08
N VAL A 240 -13.65 4.92 12.36
CA VAL A 240 -12.85 4.73 13.59
C VAL A 240 -13.59 5.28 14.83
N GLN A 241 -14.40 6.33 14.68
CA GLN A 241 -15.17 6.91 15.79
C GLN A 241 -16.36 6.05 16.22
N ALA A 242 -16.90 5.22 15.33
CA ALA A 242 -18.04 4.35 15.65
C ALA A 242 -17.64 3.06 16.40
N GLY A 243 -16.36 2.65 16.36
CA GLY A 243 -15.85 1.45 17.00
C GLY A 243 -15.35 1.62 18.45
N SER A 244 -15.18 2.87 18.93
CA SER A 244 -14.65 3.15 20.28
C SER A 244 -15.73 3.37 21.35
N GLY A 245 -16.99 3.15 21.00
CA GLY A 245 -18.13 3.39 21.88
C GLY A 245 -19.03 2.15 22.09
N ARG A 246 -18.44 0.99 22.48
CA ARG A 246 -19.19 -0.11 23.11
C ARG A 246 -18.29 -0.94 23.99
#